data_283b1abf6fd7af7b016fcfc4082cce7d
#
_entry.id   283b1abf6fd7af7b016fcfc4082cce7d
#
_cell.length_a   1.000
_cell.length_b   1.000
_cell.length_c   1.000
_cell.angle_alpha   90.00
_cell.angle_beta   90.00
_cell.angle_gamma   90.00
#
_symmetry.space_group_name_H-M   'P 1'
#
loop_
_entity.id
_entity.type
_entity.pdbx_description
1 polymer ?
#
loop_
_entity_poly.entity_id
_entity_poly.type
_entity_poly.pdbx_seq_one_letter_code
_entity_poly.pdbx_strand_id
1 'polypeptide(L)'
;MRAFLDNLRLALGTFLGNPLRSLLTLLGIVIGVATVITMMGLIEGLRVKVNNDLGRMGAHTFQVTKWPAGGFGRINWAKFAKRKDFEMPDSRAIEESCPSVGTVVPTDDEGGQKLSTASSETRPSVRVFGTPANYPLVSGVSVQAGRYFNEVEALDGRYVVLLGTDVSDALFPGMNPVGHEVRIKGRPFRVIGLLQKRGSMLGMFSLDNQVMIPLSVFHQLYGKKRSLDISVQAKSPELFSKAQDEVASLMRRRRDVPANMPNDFELHTNESVTASFNQLSQVITIAGVGVCLLSLVVGGIGILNIMLVSVMERTREIGVRKALGARKRRILGQFATEAVLLSLMGGALGLGLGFGLVFLGNWMMGFPMQVPPWAVGLALFMSCGVGLLFGIYPAARAAKLDPVEAMRAD
;
A
#
# COMPACT_ATOMS: atom_id res chain seq x y z
N MET A 1 -28.44 -33.68 -2.85
CA MET A 1 -28.35 -33.00 -1.55
C MET A 1 -27.98 -33.96 -0.42
N ARG A 2 -28.61 -35.14 -0.23
CA ARG A 2 -28.25 -36.13 0.79
C ARG A 2 -26.80 -36.64 0.67
N ALA A 3 -26.34 -37.01 -0.53
CA ALA A 3 -24.96 -37.46 -0.75
C ALA A 3 -23.87 -36.40 -0.41
N PHE A 4 -24.17 -35.11 -0.55
CA PHE A 4 -23.27 -34.03 -0.16
C PHE A 4 -23.18 -33.88 1.37
N LEU A 5 -24.33 -34.01 2.07
CA LEU A 5 -24.36 -33.96 3.54
C LEU A 5 -23.67 -35.17 4.16
N ASP A 6 -23.79 -36.35 3.55
CA ASP A 6 -23.11 -37.56 4.00
C ASP A 6 -21.58 -37.41 3.79
N ASN A 7 -21.13 -36.88 2.67
CA ASN A 7 -19.71 -36.60 2.43
C ASN A 7 -19.16 -35.56 3.41
N LEU A 8 -19.95 -34.53 3.77
CA LEU A 8 -19.57 -33.53 4.76
C LEU A 8 -19.42 -34.12 6.17
N ARG A 9 -20.33 -35.04 6.58
CA ARG A 9 -20.24 -35.76 7.84
C ARG A 9 -19.03 -36.69 7.88
N LEU A 10 -18.72 -37.35 6.77
CA LEU A 10 -17.54 -38.21 6.65
C LEU A 10 -16.25 -37.42 6.70
N ALA A 11 -16.19 -36.24 6.04
CA ALA A 11 -15.06 -35.36 6.12
C ALA A 11 -14.81 -34.83 7.56
N LEU A 12 -15.88 -34.44 8.28
CA LEU A 12 -15.81 -34.07 9.69
C LEU A 12 -15.35 -35.23 10.61
N GLY A 13 -15.78 -36.49 10.32
CA GLY A 13 -15.35 -37.64 11.07
C GLY A 13 -13.85 -37.95 10.97
N THR A 14 -13.25 -37.72 9.81
CA THR A 14 -11.78 -37.83 9.60
C THR A 14 -10.98 -36.84 10.41
N PHE A 15 -11.54 -35.64 10.70
CA PHE A 15 -10.91 -34.63 11.55
C PHE A 15 -10.78 -35.08 13.01
N LEU A 16 -11.79 -35.77 13.52
CA LEU A 16 -11.83 -36.20 14.92
C LEU A 16 -10.93 -37.41 15.20
N GLY A 17 -10.59 -38.18 14.16
CA GLY A 17 -9.72 -39.37 14.29
C GLY A 17 -8.24 -39.02 14.54
N ASN A 18 -7.71 -37.94 13.95
CA ASN A 18 -6.31 -37.48 14.11
C ASN A 18 -6.23 -35.93 14.10
N PRO A 19 -6.62 -35.28 15.19
CA PRO A 19 -6.84 -33.84 15.20
C PRO A 19 -5.56 -33.04 14.95
N LEU A 20 -4.41 -33.50 15.43
CA LEU A 20 -3.14 -32.77 15.26
C LEU A 20 -2.67 -32.75 13.79
N ARG A 21 -2.83 -33.89 13.07
CA ARG A 21 -2.45 -33.99 11.65
C ARG A 21 -3.37 -33.13 10.77
N SER A 22 -4.67 -33.19 11.05
CA SER A 22 -5.68 -32.44 10.34
C SER A 22 -5.49 -30.92 10.55
N LEU A 23 -5.18 -30.50 11.78
CA LEU A 23 -4.88 -29.10 12.11
C LEU A 23 -3.64 -28.60 11.35
N LEU A 24 -2.53 -29.34 11.37
CA LEU A 24 -1.29 -28.97 10.67
C LEU A 24 -1.50 -28.84 9.16
N THR A 25 -2.30 -29.75 8.60
CA THR A 25 -2.62 -29.74 7.16
C THR A 25 -3.45 -28.52 6.77
N LEU A 26 -4.51 -28.26 7.52
CA LEU A 26 -5.35 -27.09 7.30
C LEU A 26 -4.59 -25.79 7.53
N LEU A 27 -3.67 -25.77 8.48
CA LEU A 27 -2.89 -24.60 8.82
C LEU A 27 -2.14 -24.04 7.59
N GLY A 28 -1.54 -24.91 6.77
CA GLY A 28 -0.89 -24.50 5.52
C GLY A 28 -1.83 -23.77 4.55
N ILE A 29 -3.05 -24.31 4.36
CA ILE A 29 -4.06 -23.70 3.50
C ILE A 29 -4.59 -22.41 4.11
N VAL A 30 -4.90 -22.42 5.41
CA VAL A 30 -5.40 -21.26 6.16
C VAL A 30 -4.41 -20.10 6.08
N ILE A 31 -3.12 -20.35 6.36
CA ILE A 31 -2.07 -19.33 6.29
C ILE A 31 -1.94 -18.81 4.86
N GLY A 32 -1.89 -19.71 3.86
CA GLY A 32 -1.75 -19.31 2.46
C GLY A 32 -2.89 -18.38 2.01
N VAL A 33 -4.14 -18.77 2.26
CA VAL A 33 -5.32 -17.99 1.91
C VAL A 33 -5.37 -16.68 2.71
N ALA A 34 -5.15 -16.73 4.03
CA ALA A 34 -5.17 -15.53 4.88
C ALA A 34 -4.11 -14.50 4.44
N THR A 35 -2.91 -14.96 4.06
CA THR A 35 -1.84 -14.10 3.57
C THR A 35 -2.25 -13.36 2.31
N VAL A 36 -2.84 -14.05 1.31
CA VAL A 36 -3.30 -13.42 0.07
C VAL A 36 -4.40 -12.40 0.34
N ILE A 37 -5.39 -12.76 1.15
CA ILE A 37 -6.53 -11.85 1.47
C ILE A 37 -6.04 -10.60 2.19
N THR A 38 -5.18 -10.76 3.21
CA THR A 38 -4.64 -9.63 3.97
C THR A 38 -3.78 -8.72 3.08
N MET A 39 -2.93 -9.32 2.26
CA MET A 39 -2.05 -8.57 1.35
C MET A 39 -2.83 -7.84 0.27
N MET A 40 -3.83 -8.47 -0.35
CA MET A 40 -4.70 -7.81 -1.33
C MET A 40 -5.52 -6.69 -0.70
N GLY A 41 -6.00 -6.90 0.54
CA GLY A 41 -6.68 -5.86 1.31
C GLY A 41 -5.78 -4.65 1.59
N LEU A 42 -4.51 -4.88 1.91
CA LEU A 42 -3.52 -3.83 2.13
C LEU A 42 -3.24 -3.04 0.83
N ILE A 43 -2.99 -3.76 -0.28
CA ILE A 43 -2.68 -3.13 -1.58
C ILE A 43 -3.86 -2.28 -2.07
N GLU A 44 -5.08 -2.81 -2.01
CA GLU A 44 -6.27 -2.07 -2.46
C GLU A 44 -6.56 -0.86 -1.58
N GLY A 45 -6.42 -1.00 -0.25
CA GLY A 45 -6.54 0.12 0.67
C GLY A 45 -5.51 1.22 0.39
N LEU A 46 -4.27 0.83 0.11
CA LEU A 46 -3.22 1.75 -0.29
C LEU A 46 -3.54 2.45 -1.62
N ARG A 47 -4.06 1.71 -2.59
CA ARG A 47 -4.48 2.25 -3.88
C ARG A 47 -5.58 3.31 -3.73
N VAL A 48 -6.60 3.01 -2.93
CA VAL A 48 -7.68 3.96 -2.64
C VAL A 48 -7.13 5.22 -1.97
N LYS A 49 -6.23 5.05 -1.01
CA LYS A 49 -5.62 6.19 -0.32
C LYS A 49 -4.75 7.04 -1.24
N VAL A 50 -3.89 6.43 -2.03
CA VAL A 50 -3.05 7.14 -3.02
C VAL A 50 -3.92 7.92 -4.00
N ASN A 51 -4.98 7.30 -4.54
CA ASN A 51 -5.90 7.98 -5.45
C ASN A 51 -6.63 9.15 -4.78
N ASN A 52 -7.04 9.00 -3.51
CA ASN A 52 -7.69 10.07 -2.76
C ASN A 52 -6.73 11.23 -2.45
N ASP A 53 -5.47 10.92 -2.09
CA ASP A 53 -4.46 11.94 -1.80
C ASP A 53 -4.03 12.69 -3.08
N LEU A 54 -3.90 11.97 -4.21
CA LEU A 54 -3.66 12.58 -5.52
C LEU A 54 -4.84 13.43 -6.00
N GLY A 55 -6.07 13.01 -5.72
CA GLY A 55 -7.27 13.79 -6.05
C GLY A 55 -7.40 15.10 -5.27
N ARG A 56 -6.72 15.22 -4.14
CA ARG A 56 -6.65 16.46 -3.33
C ARG A 56 -5.54 17.41 -3.80
N MET A 57 -4.52 16.92 -4.50
CA MET A 57 -3.55 17.77 -5.16
C MET A 57 -4.27 18.55 -6.26
N GLY A 58 -3.94 19.82 -6.42
CA GLY A 58 -4.60 20.69 -7.40
C GLY A 58 -4.71 20.04 -8.77
N ALA A 59 -5.86 20.14 -9.40
CA ALA A 59 -6.09 19.59 -10.72
C ALA A 59 -5.04 20.14 -11.70
N HIS A 60 -4.49 19.25 -12.55
CA HIS A 60 -3.51 19.61 -13.59
C HIS A 60 -2.20 20.19 -13.05
N THR A 61 -1.74 19.68 -11.88
CA THR A 61 -0.47 20.07 -11.27
C THR A 61 0.55 18.96 -11.45
N PHE A 62 1.81 19.35 -11.75
CA PHE A 62 2.97 18.46 -11.75
C PHE A 62 4.12 19.12 -10.98
N GLN A 63 5.06 18.31 -10.51
CA GLN A 63 6.24 18.80 -9.80
C GLN A 63 7.50 18.55 -10.60
N VAL A 64 8.41 19.54 -10.57
CA VAL A 64 9.76 19.45 -11.11
C VAL A 64 10.72 19.36 -9.95
N THR A 65 11.44 18.25 -9.83
CA THR A 65 12.32 18.00 -8.69
C THR A 65 13.67 17.43 -9.15
N LYS A 66 14.67 17.59 -8.29
CA LYS A 66 15.99 16.97 -8.47
C LYS A 66 15.94 15.44 -8.21
N TRP A 67 15.08 15.02 -7.29
CA TRP A 67 15.03 13.68 -6.75
C TRP A 67 13.94 12.84 -7.42
N PRO A 68 14.17 11.53 -7.63
CA PRO A 68 13.12 10.67 -8.14
C PRO A 68 11.98 10.53 -7.11
N ALA A 69 10.75 10.43 -7.59
CA ALA A 69 9.63 10.04 -6.75
C ALA A 69 9.95 8.70 -6.10
N GLY A 70 9.78 8.60 -4.79
CA GLY A 70 10.15 7.48 -3.94
C GLY A 70 10.14 6.13 -4.64
N GLY A 71 11.27 5.75 -5.21
CA GLY A 71 11.44 4.46 -5.89
C GLY A 71 11.73 3.39 -4.85
N PHE A 72 10.89 2.37 -4.81
CA PHE A 72 11.19 1.16 -4.06
C PHE A 72 12.22 0.36 -4.87
N GLY A 73 13.48 0.44 -4.46
CA GLY A 73 14.59 -0.25 -5.09
C GLY A 73 15.93 0.31 -4.66
N ARG A 74 17.03 -0.23 -5.20
CA ARG A 74 18.37 0.34 -5.00
C ARG A 74 18.49 1.66 -5.79
N ILE A 75 17.99 2.75 -5.19
CA ILE A 75 18.21 4.08 -5.74
C ILE A 75 19.65 4.46 -5.48
N ASN A 76 20.40 4.76 -6.54
CA ASN A 76 21.76 5.30 -6.40
C ASN A 76 21.69 6.79 -6.07
N TRP A 77 21.45 7.11 -4.80
CA TRP A 77 21.36 8.48 -4.29
C TRP A 77 22.56 9.35 -4.66
N ALA A 78 23.76 8.75 -4.74
CA ALA A 78 24.97 9.46 -5.12
C ALA A 78 24.92 10.00 -6.56
N LYS A 79 24.22 9.31 -7.49
CA LYS A 79 23.98 9.78 -8.85
C LYS A 79 23.08 11.02 -8.86
N PHE A 80 22.02 10.99 -8.09
CA PHE A 80 21.04 12.10 -8.02
C PHE A 80 21.60 13.30 -7.25
N ALA A 81 22.40 13.08 -6.22
CA ALA A 81 23.06 14.15 -5.47
C ALA A 81 23.94 15.05 -6.35
N LYS A 82 24.54 14.50 -7.43
CA LYS A 82 25.39 15.25 -8.37
C LYS A 82 24.61 16.12 -9.36
N ARG A 83 23.28 15.97 -9.47
CA ARG A 83 22.46 16.82 -10.31
C ARG A 83 22.50 18.26 -9.83
N LYS A 84 22.38 19.22 -10.73
CA LYS A 84 22.26 20.66 -10.37
C LYS A 84 21.03 20.85 -9.49
N ASP A 85 21.12 21.73 -8.50
CA ASP A 85 19.98 22.13 -7.68
C ASP A 85 19.04 23.01 -8.49
N PHE A 86 17.75 22.98 -8.14
CA PHE A 86 16.78 23.94 -8.62
C PHE A 86 16.82 25.16 -7.71
N GLU A 87 16.86 26.34 -8.31
CA GLU A 87 16.93 27.62 -7.61
C GLU A 87 15.74 28.52 -7.95
N MET A 88 15.56 29.60 -7.20
CA MET A 88 14.50 30.58 -7.46
C MET A 88 14.48 31.15 -8.91
N PRO A 89 15.64 31.41 -9.57
CA PRO A 89 15.64 31.79 -10.98
C PRO A 89 15.02 30.76 -11.93
N ASP A 90 15.01 29.47 -11.58
CA ASP A 90 14.40 28.44 -12.41
C ASP A 90 12.87 28.49 -12.32
N SER A 91 12.32 28.71 -11.13
CA SER A 91 10.87 28.88 -10.97
C SER A 91 10.34 30.11 -11.70
N ARG A 92 11.09 31.26 -11.64
CA ARG A 92 10.75 32.47 -12.38
C ARG A 92 10.82 32.24 -13.89
N ALA A 93 11.85 31.56 -14.37
CA ALA A 93 11.98 31.25 -15.79
C ALA A 93 10.83 30.42 -16.32
N ILE A 94 10.32 29.46 -15.52
CA ILE A 94 9.11 28.68 -15.87
C ILE A 94 7.90 29.59 -15.99
N GLU A 95 7.69 30.46 -15.01
CA GLU A 95 6.55 31.40 -14.98
C GLU A 95 6.56 32.36 -16.16
N GLU A 96 7.74 32.90 -16.52
CA GLU A 96 7.90 33.90 -17.59
C GLU A 96 7.93 33.32 -19.00
N SER A 97 8.47 32.07 -19.16
CA SER A 97 8.76 31.51 -20.48
C SER A 97 7.82 30.38 -20.92
N CYS A 98 6.92 29.94 -20.08
CA CYS A 98 6.00 28.83 -20.40
C CYS A 98 4.54 29.32 -20.47
N PRO A 99 4.03 29.65 -21.67
CA PRO A 99 2.69 30.25 -21.80
C PRO A 99 1.53 29.34 -21.40
N SER A 100 1.72 28.02 -21.40
CA SER A 100 0.72 27.05 -20.97
C SER A 100 0.66 26.85 -19.45
N VAL A 101 1.63 27.44 -18.72
CA VAL A 101 1.71 27.42 -17.26
C VAL A 101 0.85 28.53 -16.66
N GLY A 102 0.08 28.18 -15.61
CA GLY A 102 -0.77 29.11 -14.87
C GLY A 102 -0.10 29.63 -13.59
N THR A 103 0.30 28.70 -12.72
CA THR A 103 0.89 29.04 -11.41
C THR A 103 2.13 28.22 -11.16
N VAL A 104 3.19 28.87 -10.66
CA VAL A 104 4.46 28.22 -10.28
C VAL A 104 4.70 28.45 -8.79
N VAL A 105 4.99 27.40 -8.07
CA VAL A 105 5.14 27.43 -6.62
C VAL A 105 6.42 26.69 -6.21
N PRO A 106 7.51 27.41 -5.94
CA PRO A 106 8.73 26.83 -5.39
C PRO A 106 8.54 26.55 -3.90
N THR A 107 8.95 25.36 -3.48
CA THR A 107 8.92 24.92 -2.08
C THR A 107 10.25 24.31 -1.68
N ASP A 108 10.56 24.33 -0.39
CA ASP A 108 11.69 23.61 0.19
C ASP A 108 11.26 23.01 1.51
N ASP A 109 11.91 21.95 1.97
CA ASP A 109 11.58 21.34 3.24
C ASP A 109 12.78 20.80 4.01
N GLU A 110 12.63 20.72 5.32
CA GLU A 110 13.61 20.10 6.23
C GLU A 110 12.89 19.20 7.23
N GLY A 111 13.26 17.93 7.22
CA GLY A 111 12.75 16.93 8.17
C GLY A 111 13.54 16.86 9.47
N GLY A 112 13.04 16.07 10.43
CA GLY A 112 13.77 15.80 11.66
C GLY A 112 13.89 16.98 12.62
N GLN A 113 12.99 17.97 12.52
CA GLN A 113 13.05 19.17 13.33
C GLN A 113 12.33 19.01 14.65
N LYS A 114 12.85 19.68 15.68
CA LYS A 114 12.26 19.80 17.01
C LYS A 114 11.68 21.20 17.19
N LEU A 115 10.42 21.25 17.60
CA LEU A 115 9.72 22.48 17.94
C LEU A 115 9.45 22.53 19.43
N SER A 116 9.44 23.73 20.01
CA SER A 116 9.20 23.91 21.45
C SER A 116 8.33 25.11 21.72
N THR A 117 7.61 25.04 22.84
CA THR A 117 6.94 26.17 23.50
C THR A 117 7.66 26.45 24.84
N ALA A 118 7.10 27.27 25.69
CA ALA A 118 7.62 27.48 27.04
C ALA A 118 7.48 26.24 27.91
N SER A 119 6.50 25.36 27.64
CA SER A 119 6.11 24.23 28.50
C SER A 119 6.21 22.85 27.83
N SER A 120 6.30 22.79 26.51
CA SER A 120 6.20 21.53 25.77
C SER A 120 7.18 21.49 24.60
N GLU A 121 7.59 20.28 24.21
CA GLU A 121 8.48 20.05 23.06
C GLU A 121 8.00 18.87 22.20
N THR A 122 8.20 18.96 20.89
CA THR A 122 7.95 17.82 19.98
C THR A 122 9.14 16.86 19.94
N ARG A 123 8.90 15.65 19.46
CA ARG A 123 9.99 14.76 19.03
C ARG A 123 10.72 15.39 17.83
N PRO A 124 12.03 15.06 17.61
CA PRO A 124 12.79 15.52 16.45
C PRO A 124 12.39 14.77 15.17
N SER A 125 11.12 14.90 14.78
CA SER A 125 10.52 14.23 13.62
C SER A 125 9.64 15.17 12.80
N VAL A 126 9.50 16.43 13.22
CA VAL A 126 8.64 17.41 12.55
C VAL A 126 9.27 17.84 11.23
N ARG A 127 8.46 17.93 10.18
CA ARG A 127 8.88 18.45 8.89
C ARG A 127 8.50 19.93 8.80
N VAL A 128 9.46 20.78 8.49
CA VAL A 128 9.26 22.22 8.28
C VAL A 128 9.26 22.48 6.79
N PHE A 129 8.15 23.00 6.28
CA PHE A 129 8.00 23.40 4.87
C PHE A 129 8.14 24.90 4.74
N GLY A 130 9.02 25.32 3.84
CA GLY A 130 9.10 26.69 3.33
C GLY A 130 8.24 26.84 2.08
N THR A 131 7.19 27.66 2.14
CA THR A 131 6.22 27.79 1.05
C THR A 131 5.96 29.27 0.74
N PRO A 132 5.58 29.65 -0.50
CA PRO A 132 5.05 30.96 -0.81
C PRO A 132 3.56 31.08 -0.45
N ALA A 133 3.01 32.29 -0.52
CA ALA A 133 1.61 32.55 -0.15
C ALA A 133 0.58 31.87 -1.06
N ASN A 134 0.92 31.63 -2.32
CA ASN A 134 0.08 30.97 -3.31
C ASN A 134 0.11 29.44 -3.27
N TYR A 135 0.87 28.85 -2.33
CA TYR A 135 0.98 27.39 -2.19
C TYR A 135 -0.36 26.65 -2.06
N PRO A 136 -1.38 27.16 -1.33
CA PRO A 136 -2.68 26.49 -1.24
C PRO A 136 -3.37 26.27 -2.59
N LEU A 137 -3.11 27.13 -3.60
CA LEU A 137 -3.72 27.01 -4.92
C LEU A 137 -3.33 25.74 -5.67
N VAL A 138 -2.10 25.25 -5.45
CA VAL A 138 -1.55 24.08 -6.16
C VAL A 138 -1.50 22.83 -5.29
N SER A 139 -1.52 22.96 -3.96
CA SER A 139 -1.31 21.83 -3.03
C SER A 139 -2.58 21.26 -2.43
N GLY A 140 -3.73 21.94 -2.62
CA GLY A 140 -5.00 21.58 -1.97
C GLY A 140 -4.94 21.64 -0.43
N VAL A 141 -3.95 22.34 0.15
CA VAL A 141 -3.85 22.54 1.60
C VAL A 141 -4.98 23.44 2.07
N SER A 142 -5.71 22.97 3.08
CA SER A 142 -6.80 23.72 3.73
C SER A 142 -6.43 24.05 5.17
N VAL A 143 -6.94 25.18 5.66
CA VAL A 143 -6.78 25.64 7.04
C VAL A 143 -8.05 25.33 7.82
N GLN A 144 -7.93 24.64 8.95
CA GLN A 144 -9.03 24.28 9.84
C GLN A 144 -9.41 25.43 10.77
N ALA A 145 -8.41 26.18 11.26
CA ALA A 145 -8.60 27.33 12.14
C ALA A 145 -7.54 28.40 11.84
N GLY A 146 -7.92 29.68 11.94
CA GLY A 146 -7.03 30.77 11.61
C GLY A 146 -6.98 31.05 10.09
N ARG A 147 -5.81 31.40 9.57
CA ARG A 147 -5.60 31.72 8.16
C ARG A 147 -4.22 31.30 7.66
N TYR A 148 -4.07 31.23 6.35
CA TYR A 148 -2.76 31.14 5.71
C TYR A 148 -2.05 32.51 5.73
N PHE A 149 -0.71 32.54 5.61
CA PHE A 149 0.02 33.80 5.50
C PHE A 149 -0.20 34.44 4.12
N ASN A 150 -0.25 35.76 4.11
CA ASN A 150 -0.43 36.54 2.89
C ASN A 150 0.92 36.81 2.20
N GLU A 151 0.84 37.43 1.02
CA GLU A 151 2.02 37.72 0.20
C GLU A 151 2.99 38.70 0.90
N VAL A 152 2.46 39.69 1.61
CA VAL A 152 3.26 40.67 2.36
C VAL A 152 4.04 39.96 3.48
N GLU A 153 3.39 39.11 4.25
CA GLU A 153 4.05 38.34 5.32
C GLU A 153 5.13 37.38 4.76
N ALA A 154 4.87 36.81 3.56
CA ALA A 154 5.83 35.93 2.89
C ALA A 154 7.05 36.69 2.36
N LEU A 155 6.85 37.88 1.78
CA LEU A 155 7.92 38.71 1.22
C LEU A 155 8.72 39.44 2.30
N ASP A 156 8.05 40.01 3.30
CA ASP A 156 8.68 40.70 4.44
C ASP A 156 9.46 39.76 5.38
N GLY A 157 9.31 38.43 5.19
CA GLY A 157 9.98 37.46 6.06
C GLY A 157 9.44 37.46 7.49
N ARG A 158 8.11 37.58 7.65
CA ARG A 158 7.47 37.54 8.96
C ARG A 158 7.58 36.14 9.57
N TYR A 159 7.95 36.08 10.85
CA TYR A 159 8.06 34.81 11.60
C TYR A 159 6.66 34.30 12.01
N VAL A 160 5.92 33.81 11.03
CA VAL A 160 4.60 33.20 11.19
C VAL A 160 4.65 31.75 10.80
N VAL A 161 3.80 30.93 11.42
CA VAL A 161 3.76 29.47 11.22
C VAL A 161 2.32 28.96 11.22
N LEU A 162 2.07 28.00 10.31
CA LEU A 162 0.89 27.12 10.39
C LEU A 162 1.32 25.76 10.92
N LEU A 163 0.57 25.22 11.89
CA LEU A 163 0.85 23.93 12.48
C LEU A 163 -0.02 22.84 11.84
N GLY A 164 0.55 21.66 11.63
CA GLY A 164 -0.21 20.44 11.41
C GLY A 164 -0.84 19.94 12.71
N THR A 165 -1.87 19.11 12.62
CA THR A 165 -2.65 18.67 13.80
C THR A 165 -1.80 17.90 14.80
N ASP A 166 -0.91 17.02 14.38
CA ASP A 166 -0.05 16.27 15.30
C ASP A 166 0.90 17.16 16.09
N VAL A 167 1.45 18.21 15.44
CA VAL A 167 2.31 19.20 16.10
C VAL A 167 1.50 20.05 17.07
N SER A 168 0.28 20.42 16.68
CA SER A 168 -0.65 21.16 17.54
C SER A 168 -1.01 20.35 18.80
N ASP A 169 -1.38 19.08 18.63
CA ASP A 169 -1.75 18.20 19.74
C ASP A 169 -0.56 17.94 20.69
N ALA A 170 0.66 17.88 20.17
CA ALA A 170 1.86 17.71 20.97
C ALA A 170 2.25 18.96 21.77
N LEU A 171 2.09 20.17 21.19
CA LEU A 171 2.50 21.44 21.82
C LEU A 171 1.38 22.11 22.62
N PHE A 172 0.14 21.95 22.20
CA PHE A 172 -1.06 22.61 22.73
C PHE A 172 -2.22 21.63 22.98
N PRO A 173 -2.05 20.61 23.84
CA PRO A 173 -3.06 19.58 24.03
C PRO A 173 -4.39 20.19 24.49
N GLY A 174 -5.45 20.00 23.69
CA GLY A 174 -6.81 20.47 23.99
C GLY A 174 -7.02 21.99 23.89
N MET A 175 -6.04 22.75 23.37
CA MET A 175 -6.14 24.21 23.23
C MET A 175 -6.07 24.63 21.74
N ASN A 176 -6.67 25.79 21.44
CA ASN A 176 -6.49 26.38 20.12
C ASN A 176 -5.07 26.99 20.01
N PRO A 177 -4.21 26.52 19.07
CA PRO A 177 -2.84 26.99 18.96
C PRO A 177 -2.73 28.39 18.37
N VAL A 178 -3.77 28.89 17.68
CA VAL A 178 -3.73 30.16 16.94
C VAL A 178 -3.53 31.34 17.90
N GLY A 179 -2.53 32.17 17.60
CA GLY A 179 -2.15 33.33 18.39
C GLY A 179 -1.00 33.08 19.37
N HIS A 180 -0.70 31.83 19.67
CA HIS A 180 0.41 31.43 20.56
C HIS A 180 1.77 31.46 19.82
N GLU A 181 2.83 31.30 20.59
CA GLU A 181 4.21 31.30 20.10
C GLU A 181 4.81 29.90 20.14
N VAL A 182 5.52 29.54 19.05
CA VAL A 182 6.28 28.28 18.93
C VAL A 182 7.70 28.63 18.49
N ARG A 183 8.70 27.93 19.02
CA ARG A 183 10.10 28.12 18.63
C ARG A 183 10.55 27.06 17.64
N ILE A 184 11.10 27.53 16.52
CA ILE A 184 11.75 26.73 15.49
C ILE A 184 13.21 27.12 15.43
N LYS A 185 14.13 26.21 15.65
CA LYS A 185 15.58 26.52 15.77
C LYS A 185 15.89 27.66 16.76
N GLY A 186 15.15 27.69 17.87
CA GLY A 186 15.30 28.73 18.90
C GLY A 186 14.69 30.08 18.58
N ARG A 187 14.17 30.31 17.38
CA ARG A 187 13.51 31.56 16.99
C ARG A 187 12.01 31.51 17.23
N PRO A 188 11.39 32.57 17.76
CA PRO A 188 9.95 32.61 18.03
C PRO A 188 9.16 32.80 16.73
N PHE A 189 8.09 32.03 16.56
CA PHE A 189 7.12 32.12 15.47
C PHE A 189 5.72 32.27 16.05
N ARG A 190 4.95 33.20 15.51
CA ARG A 190 3.53 33.33 15.86
C ARG A 190 2.70 32.32 15.09
N VAL A 191 1.93 31.51 15.77
CA VAL A 191 0.97 30.59 15.14
C VAL A 191 -0.21 31.38 14.59
N ILE A 192 -0.43 31.33 13.28
CA ILE A 192 -1.52 32.04 12.59
C ILE A 192 -2.60 31.12 12.05
N GLY A 193 -2.33 29.83 11.99
CA GLY A 193 -3.33 28.86 11.54
C GLY A 193 -3.00 27.42 11.92
N LEU A 194 -4.03 26.59 11.88
CA LEU A 194 -3.99 25.14 12.06
C LEU A 194 -4.41 24.50 10.74
N LEU A 195 -3.59 23.60 10.22
CA LEU A 195 -3.87 22.89 8.99
C LEU A 195 -4.97 21.85 9.21
N GLN A 196 -5.77 21.59 8.19
CA GLN A 196 -6.76 20.54 8.21
C GLN A 196 -6.07 19.17 8.25
N LYS A 197 -6.58 18.27 9.09
CA LYS A 197 -6.06 16.91 9.25
C LYS A 197 -6.09 16.13 7.94
N ARG A 198 -4.95 15.57 7.55
CA ARG A 198 -4.76 14.74 6.36
C ARG A 198 -4.61 13.25 6.70
N GLY A 199 -4.25 12.96 7.95
CA GLY A 199 -4.02 11.60 8.45
C GLY A 199 -2.62 11.09 8.19
N SER A 200 -2.45 9.77 8.31
CA SER A 200 -1.16 9.12 8.13
C SER A 200 -1.09 8.36 6.81
N MET A 201 0.07 8.34 6.19
CA MET A 201 0.37 7.46 5.09
C MET A 201 0.78 6.09 5.65
N LEU A 202 -0.01 5.03 5.36
CA LEU A 202 0.21 3.65 5.82
C LEU A 202 0.24 3.49 7.35
N GLY A 203 -0.30 4.42 8.13
CA GLY A 203 -0.20 4.38 9.60
C GLY A 203 1.22 4.58 10.16
N MET A 204 2.24 4.69 9.29
CA MET A 204 3.66 4.81 9.69
C MET A 204 4.17 6.25 9.63
N PHE A 205 3.74 7.02 8.64
CA PHE A 205 4.20 8.39 8.42
C PHE A 205 3.01 9.34 8.51
N SER A 206 2.97 10.17 9.54
CA SER A 206 1.96 11.21 9.65
C SER A 206 2.21 12.33 8.65
N LEU A 207 1.18 12.66 7.86
CA LEU A 207 1.17 13.85 6.99
C LEU A 207 0.84 15.12 7.79
N ASP A 208 0.46 14.95 9.05
CA ASP A 208 0.06 16.02 9.95
C ASP A 208 1.19 16.44 10.90
N ASN A 209 2.32 15.71 10.90
CA ASN A 209 3.52 16.04 11.68
C ASN A 209 4.42 17.03 10.91
N GLN A 210 3.85 18.15 10.53
CA GLN A 210 4.50 19.18 9.73
C GLN A 210 4.09 20.59 10.14
N VAL A 211 4.92 21.56 9.74
CA VAL A 211 4.60 22.98 9.88
C VAL A 211 4.95 23.70 8.59
N MET A 212 4.26 24.80 8.32
CA MET A 212 4.50 25.63 7.15
C MET A 212 4.89 27.04 7.57
N ILE A 213 5.98 27.55 7.01
CA ILE A 213 6.52 28.89 7.22
C ILE A 213 6.78 29.57 5.87
N PRO A 214 6.87 30.90 5.80
CA PRO A 214 7.26 31.57 4.59
C PRO A 214 8.61 31.11 4.04
N LEU A 215 8.72 30.86 2.73
CA LEU A 215 9.93 30.37 2.07
C LEU A 215 11.14 31.28 2.32
N SER A 216 10.93 32.61 2.37
CA SER A 216 11.96 33.58 2.70
C SER A 216 12.57 33.35 4.09
N VAL A 217 11.71 33.06 5.09
CA VAL A 217 12.12 32.73 6.46
C VAL A 217 12.78 31.36 6.52
N PHE A 218 12.26 30.40 5.78
CA PHE A 218 12.85 29.07 5.68
C PHE A 218 14.32 29.15 5.21
N HIS A 219 14.58 29.92 4.14
CA HIS A 219 15.93 30.12 3.63
C HIS A 219 16.85 30.91 4.58
N GLN A 220 16.29 31.78 5.45
CA GLN A 220 17.06 32.43 6.51
C GLN A 220 17.51 31.42 7.60
N LEU A 221 16.69 30.41 7.90
CA LEU A 221 16.97 29.42 8.95
C LEU A 221 17.85 28.26 8.48
N TYR A 222 17.64 27.80 7.25
CA TYR A 222 18.22 26.57 6.73
C TYR A 222 19.24 26.79 5.59
N GLY A 223 19.36 28.03 5.12
CA GLY A 223 20.24 28.40 4.01
C GLY A 223 19.54 28.35 2.65
N LYS A 224 20.17 29.01 1.66
CA LYS A 224 19.64 29.14 0.30
C LYS A 224 20.22 28.10 -0.69
N LYS A 225 21.34 27.44 -0.33
CA LYS A 225 22.01 26.45 -1.19
C LYS A 225 21.37 25.08 -1.02
N ARG A 226 20.16 24.96 -1.56
CA ARG A 226 19.29 23.78 -1.48
C ARG A 226 18.52 23.65 -2.79
N SER A 227 18.18 22.44 -3.17
CA SER A 227 17.34 22.22 -4.34
C SER A 227 15.87 22.45 -3.97
N LEU A 228 15.23 23.36 -4.67
CA LEU A 228 13.79 23.57 -4.56
C LEU A 228 13.00 22.46 -5.25
N ASP A 229 11.82 22.17 -4.74
CA ASP A 229 10.78 21.46 -5.45
C ASP A 229 9.81 22.48 -6.07
N ILE A 230 9.62 22.42 -7.38
CA ILE A 230 8.81 23.40 -8.10
C ILE A 230 7.49 22.75 -8.52
N SER A 231 6.40 23.13 -7.87
CA SER A 231 5.05 22.72 -8.28
C SER A 231 4.55 23.66 -9.37
N VAL A 232 4.08 23.08 -10.47
CA VAL A 232 3.61 23.81 -11.65
C VAL A 232 2.18 23.39 -11.95
N GLN A 233 1.27 24.36 -12.03
CA GLN A 233 -0.12 24.14 -12.45
C GLN A 233 -0.31 24.66 -13.87
N ALA A 234 -0.86 23.84 -14.75
CA ALA A 234 -1.25 24.24 -16.09
C ALA A 234 -2.49 25.16 -16.04
N LYS A 235 -2.62 26.06 -17.03
CA LYS A 235 -3.80 26.97 -17.14
C LYS A 235 -5.11 26.24 -17.34
N SER A 236 -5.09 25.11 -18.02
CA SER A 236 -6.27 24.25 -18.22
C SER A 236 -5.86 22.77 -18.37
N PRO A 237 -6.81 21.83 -18.23
CA PRO A 237 -6.57 20.40 -18.45
C PRO A 237 -5.97 20.09 -19.81
N GLU A 238 -6.46 20.74 -20.85
CA GLU A 238 -6.05 20.49 -22.25
C GLU A 238 -4.60 20.94 -22.48
N LEU A 239 -4.13 21.93 -21.72
CA LEU A 239 -2.76 22.45 -21.80
C LEU A 239 -1.77 21.70 -20.92
N PHE A 240 -2.21 20.69 -20.15
CA PHE A 240 -1.36 20.01 -19.17
C PHE A 240 -0.14 19.34 -19.79
N SER A 241 -0.33 18.52 -20.84
CA SER A 241 0.78 17.89 -21.55
C SER A 241 1.71 18.92 -22.21
N LYS A 242 1.14 19.97 -22.81
CA LYS A 242 1.91 21.05 -23.43
C LYS A 242 2.72 21.81 -22.38
N ALA A 243 2.16 22.09 -21.21
CA ALA A 243 2.88 22.74 -20.13
C ALA A 243 4.06 21.89 -19.62
N GLN A 244 3.90 20.58 -19.56
CA GLN A 244 4.99 19.66 -19.22
C GLN A 244 6.12 19.72 -20.26
N ASP A 245 5.78 19.68 -21.55
CA ASP A 245 6.76 19.71 -22.65
C ASP A 245 7.50 21.07 -22.69
N GLU A 246 6.79 22.18 -22.48
CA GLU A 246 7.37 23.51 -22.38
C GLU A 246 8.37 23.60 -21.22
N VAL A 247 7.96 23.16 -20.02
CA VAL A 247 8.81 23.17 -18.83
C VAL A 247 10.00 22.21 -18.99
N ALA A 248 9.78 21.00 -19.49
CA ALA A 248 10.86 20.06 -19.76
C ALA A 248 11.90 20.62 -20.74
N SER A 249 11.43 21.21 -21.84
CA SER A 249 12.29 21.82 -22.85
C SER A 249 13.07 23.03 -22.32
N LEU A 250 12.42 23.88 -21.51
CA LEU A 250 13.04 25.02 -20.85
C LEU A 250 14.13 24.54 -19.88
N MET A 251 13.80 23.60 -19.00
CA MET A 251 14.75 23.09 -18.01
C MET A 251 15.93 22.37 -18.64
N ARG A 252 15.72 21.58 -19.70
CA ARG A 252 16.82 20.97 -20.46
C ARG A 252 17.80 22.02 -20.99
N ARG A 253 17.29 23.14 -21.57
CA ARG A 253 18.15 24.23 -22.06
C ARG A 253 18.91 24.93 -20.95
N ARG A 254 18.25 25.25 -19.83
CA ARG A 254 18.87 25.94 -18.68
C ARG A 254 19.90 25.10 -17.93
N ARG A 255 19.73 23.78 -17.98
CA ARG A 255 20.62 22.81 -17.30
C ARG A 255 21.69 22.23 -18.25
N ASP A 256 21.72 22.67 -19.51
CA ASP A 256 22.64 22.20 -20.55
C ASP A 256 22.59 20.68 -20.75
N VAL A 257 21.38 20.09 -20.72
CA VAL A 257 21.19 18.64 -20.93
C VAL A 257 21.26 18.35 -22.43
N PRO A 258 22.23 17.53 -22.90
CA PRO A 258 22.35 17.16 -24.31
C PRO A 258 21.10 16.45 -24.83
N ALA A 259 20.79 16.61 -26.13
CA ALA A 259 19.58 16.06 -26.75
C ALA A 259 19.49 14.52 -26.64
N ASN A 260 20.65 13.85 -26.66
CA ASN A 260 20.78 12.39 -26.57
C ASN A 260 20.85 11.85 -25.13
N MET A 261 20.78 12.72 -24.12
CA MET A 261 20.80 12.32 -22.72
C MET A 261 19.41 12.40 -22.08
N PRO A 262 19.07 11.53 -21.12
CA PRO A 262 17.85 11.67 -20.33
C PRO A 262 17.90 12.96 -19.49
N ASN A 263 16.75 13.40 -19.02
CA ASN A 263 16.65 14.55 -18.12
C ASN A 263 17.50 14.34 -16.86
N ASP A 264 18.16 15.38 -16.41
CA ASP A 264 18.86 15.42 -15.11
C ASP A 264 17.94 15.88 -13.97
N PHE A 265 16.64 15.86 -14.20
CA PHE A 265 15.57 16.17 -13.26
C PHE A 265 14.38 15.24 -13.49
N GLU A 266 13.45 15.23 -12.56
CA GLU A 266 12.23 14.44 -12.64
C GLU A 266 11.00 15.34 -12.77
N LEU A 267 10.02 14.86 -13.55
CA LEU A 267 8.68 15.45 -13.63
C LEU A 267 7.70 14.47 -12.96
N HIS A 268 7.21 14.85 -11.79
CA HIS A 268 6.25 14.04 -11.07
C HIS A 268 4.82 14.49 -11.37
N THR A 269 4.09 13.63 -12.03
CA THR A 269 2.66 13.80 -12.28
C THR A 269 1.88 12.82 -11.45
N ASN A 270 0.58 13.06 -11.26
CA ASN A 270 -0.31 12.08 -10.62
C ASN A 270 -0.26 10.73 -11.34
N GLU A 271 -0.13 10.74 -12.67
CA GLU A 271 0.00 9.53 -13.48
C GLU A 271 1.32 8.79 -13.19
N SER A 272 2.45 9.51 -13.10
CA SER A 272 3.75 8.90 -12.82
C SER A 272 3.81 8.29 -11.40
N VAL A 273 3.19 8.95 -10.43
CA VAL A 273 3.06 8.42 -9.06
C VAL A 273 2.19 7.18 -9.05
N THR A 274 1.04 7.22 -9.73
CA THR A 274 0.13 6.07 -9.87
C THR A 274 0.81 4.91 -10.59
N ALA A 275 1.57 5.17 -11.67
CA ALA A 275 2.31 4.14 -12.41
C ALA A 275 3.38 3.48 -11.52
N SER A 276 4.15 4.27 -10.78
CA SER A 276 5.15 3.77 -9.83
C SER A 276 4.52 2.92 -8.73
N PHE A 277 3.37 3.36 -8.20
CA PHE A 277 2.61 2.62 -7.23
C PHE A 277 2.09 1.28 -7.80
N ASN A 278 1.54 1.29 -9.01
CA ASN A 278 1.04 0.08 -9.67
C ASN A 278 2.19 -0.93 -9.91
N GLN A 279 3.35 -0.47 -10.32
CA GLN A 279 4.53 -1.32 -10.49
C GLN A 279 4.96 -1.98 -9.17
N LEU A 280 5.02 -1.21 -8.08
CA LEU A 280 5.30 -1.73 -6.75
C LEU A 280 4.25 -2.75 -6.31
N SER A 281 2.99 -2.41 -6.45
CA SER A 281 1.86 -3.27 -6.10
C SER A 281 1.91 -4.59 -6.86
N GLN A 282 2.31 -4.56 -8.13
CA GLN A 282 2.49 -5.77 -8.94
C GLN A 282 3.60 -6.66 -8.39
N VAL A 283 4.76 -6.09 -8.03
CA VAL A 283 5.88 -6.85 -7.44
C VAL A 283 5.46 -7.50 -6.11
N ILE A 284 4.79 -6.73 -5.24
CA ILE A 284 4.28 -7.25 -3.95
C ILE A 284 3.25 -8.36 -4.20
N THR A 285 2.34 -8.16 -5.15
CA THR A 285 1.32 -9.17 -5.51
C THR A 285 1.96 -10.47 -5.98
N ILE A 286 2.96 -10.41 -6.88
CA ILE A 286 3.67 -11.60 -7.37
C ILE A 286 4.38 -12.31 -6.22
N ALA A 287 5.08 -11.57 -5.36
CA ALA A 287 5.75 -12.13 -4.18
C ALA A 287 4.75 -12.83 -3.23
N GLY A 288 3.63 -12.19 -2.95
CA GLY A 288 2.61 -12.73 -2.06
C GLY A 288 1.90 -13.96 -2.63
N VAL A 289 1.61 -13.96 -3.93
CA VAL A 289 1.08 -15.15 -4.62
C VAL A 289 2.11 -16.27 -4.57
N GLY A 290 3.40 -15.98 -4.70
CA GLY A 290 4.48 -16.97 -4.54
C GLY A 290 4.50 -17.59 -3.15
N VAL A 291 4.42 -16.80 -2.09
CA VAL A 291 4.34 -17.26 -0.69
C VAL A 291 3.08 -18.10 -0.48
N CYS A 292 1.94 -17.67 -1.02
CA CYS A 292 0.70 -18.41 -0.96
C CYS A 292 0.82 -19.78 -1.62
N LEU A 293 1.39 -19.84 -2.83
CA LEU A 293 1.60 -21.10 -3.55
C LEU A 293 2.46 -22.08 -2.75
N LEU A 294 3.56 -21.59 -2.14
CA LEU A 294 4.40 -22.42 -1.26
C LEU A 294 3.61 -22.95 -0.08
N SER A 295 2.84 -22.10 0.60
CA SER A 295 2.00 -22.52 1.73
C SER A 295 0.92 -23.53 1.32
N LEU A 296 0.32 -23.31 0.14
CA LEU A 296 -0.67 -24.23 -0.42
C LEU A 296 -0.07 -25.59 -0.82
N VAL A 297 1.17 -25.63 -1.34
CA VAL A 297 1.88 -26.88 -1.62
C VAL A 297 2.10 -27.67 -0.32
N VAL A 298 2.55 -27.00 0.75
CA VAL A 298 2.74 -27.64 2.07
C VAL A 298 1.40 -28.17 2.59
N GLY A 299 0.33 -27.37 2.53
CA GLY A 299 -1.03 -27.80 2.89
C GLY A 299 -1.54 -28.94 2.00
N GLY A 300 -1.22 -28.90 0.69
CA GLY A 300 -1.56 -29.95 -0.27
C GLY A 300 -0.89 -31.30 0.03
N ILE A 301 0.39 -31.30 0.40
CA ILE A 301 1.10 -32.49 0.85
C ILE A 301 0.41 -33.08 2.10
N GLY A 302 -0.05 -32.22 2.98
CA GLY A 302 -0.83 -32.66 4.13
C GLY A 302 -2.16 -33.32 3.73
N ILE A 303 -2.91 -32.74 2.77
CA ILE A 303 -4.14 -33.35 2.21
C ILE A 303 -3.80 -34.71 1.60
N LEU A 304 -2.73 -34.79 0.81
CA LEU A 304 -2.25 -36.07 0.23
C LEU A 304 -2.07 -37.14 1.29
N ASN A 305 -1.36 -36.82 2.39
CA ASN A 305 -1.09 -37.74 3.47
C ASN A 305 -2.35 -38.16 4.22
N ILE A 306 -3.27 -37.24 4.51
CA ILE A 306 -4.56 -37.59 5.16
C ILE A 306 -5.37 -38.52 4.27
N MET A 307 -5.47 -38.20 2.97
CA MET A 307 -6.24 -39.00 2.03
C MET A 307 -5.65 -40.37 1.81
N LEU A 308 -4.31 -40.53 1.79
CA LEU A 308 -3.67 -41.83 1.70
C LEU A 308 -3.99 -42.73 2.92
N VAL A 309 -3.91 -42.16 4.13
CA VAL A 309 -4.29 -42.85 5.36
C VAL A 309 -5.78 -43.22 5.37
N SER A 310 -6.66 -42.27 4.99
CA SER A 310 -8.10 -42.51 4.89
C SER A 310 -8.46 -43.61 3.90
N VAL A 311 -7.75 -43.71 2.76
CA VAL A 311 -7.92 -44.83 1.80
C VAL A 311 -7.46 -46.14 2.41
N MET A 312 -6.36 -46.18 3.16
CA MET A 312 -5.87 -47.40 3.83
C MET A 312 -6.86 -47.89 4.92
N GLU A 313 -7.33 -46.97 5.77
CA GLU A 313 -8.30 -47.30 6.82
C GLU A 313 -9.65 -47.80 6.27
N ARG A 314 -10.03 -47.34 5.05
CA ARG A 314 -11.30 -47.74 4.39
C ARG A 314 -11.11 -48.74 3.26
N THR A 315 -9.96 -49.42 3.19
CA THR A 315 -9.65 -50.40 2.11
C THR A 315 -10.72 -51.48 1.96
N ARG A 316 -11.17 -52.09 3.07
CA ARG A 316 -12.20 -53.12 3.09
C ARG A 316 -13.56 -52.61 2.60
N GLU A 317 -13.97 -51.40 3.01
CA GLU A 317 -15.21 -50.77 2.57
C GLU A 317 -15.20 -50.51 1.05
N ILE A 318 -14.06 -50.03 0.52
CA ILE A 318 -13.84 -49.81 -0.91
C ILE A 318 -13.92 -51.13 -1.68
N GLY A 319 -13.30 -52.18 -1.14
CA GLY A 319 -13.36 -53.55 -1.69
C GLY A 319 -14.78 -54.06 -1.83
N VAL A 320 -15.59 -53.96 -0.76
CA VAL A 320 -17.00 -54.38 -0.77
C VAL A 320 -17.81 -53.59 -1.81
N ARG A 321 -17.64 -52.28 -1.87
CA ARG A 321 -18.34 -51.43 -2.89
C ARG A 321 -17.98 -51.85 -4.32
N LYS A 322 -16.73 -52.17 -4.57
CA LYS A 322 -16.27 -52.66 -5.89
C LYS A 322 -16.81 -54.06 -6.21
N ALA A 323 -16.85 -54.96 -5.24
CA ALA A 323 -17.44 -56.28 -5.39
C ALA A 323 -18.94 -56.23 -5.74
N LEU A 324 -19.66 -55.19 -5.20
CA LEU A 324 -21.04 -54.87 -5.52
C LEU A 324 -21.23 -54.14 -6.86
N GLY A 325 -20.15 -53.96 -7.67
CA GLY A 325 -20.21 -53.37 -9.01
C GLY A 325 -20.01 -51.84 -9.09
N ALA A 326 -19.50 -51.20 -8.06
CA ALA A 326 -19.23 -49.76 -8.12
C ALA A 326 -18.15 -49.45 -9.18
N ARG A 327 -18.48 -48.51 -10.10
CA ARG A 327 -17.58 -48.05 -11.17
C ARG A 327 -16.40 -47.27 -10.58
N LYS A 328 -15.19 -47.48 -11.12
CA LYS A 328 -13.95 -46.75 -10.73
C LYS A 328 -14.13 -45.24 -10.64
N ARG A 329 -14.86 -44.64 -11.64
CA ARG A 329 -15.15 -43.20 -11.65
C ARG A 329 -15.96 -42.72 -10.43
N ARG A 330 -16.83 -43.58 -9.86
CA ARG A 330 -17.65 -43.20 -8.70
C ARG A 330 -16.80 -43.14 -7.43
N ILE A 331 -15.86 -44.07 -7.25
CA ILE A 331 -14.91 -44.09 -6.14
C ILE A 331 -13.95 -42.91 -6.25
N LEU A 332 -13.37 -42.69 -7.45
CA LEU A 332 -12.50 -41.55 -7.70
C LEU A 332 -13.20 -40.20 -7.42
N GLY A 333 -14.42 -40.04 -7.92
CA GLY A 333 -15.21 -38.82 -7.68
C GLY A 333 -15.51 -38.60 -6.19
N GLN A 334 -15.80 -39.65 -5.42
CA GLN A 334 -16.06 -39.55 -3.99
C GLN A 334 -14.83 -39.03 -3.23
N PHE A 335 -13.66 -39.64 -3.41
CA PHE A 335 -12.44 -39.24 -2.70
C PHE A 335 -11.90 -37.88 -3.20
N ALA A 336 -12.04 -37.57 -4.50
CA ALA A 336 -11.70 -36.26 -5.02
C ALA A 336 -12.59 -35.16 -4.41
N THR A 337 -13.90 -35.39 -4.28
CA THR A 337 -14.82 -34.47 -3.63
C THR A 337 -14.49 -34.27 -2.15
N GLU A 338 -14.10 -35.36 -1.44
CA GLU A 338 -13.69 -35.28 -0.05
C GLU A 338 -12.43 -34.40 0.12
N ALA A 339 -11.43 -34.57 -0.74
CA ALA A 339 -10.22 -33.72 -0.74
C ALA A 339 -10.51 -32.24 -1.04
N VAL A 340 -11.41 -31.96 -2.01
CA VAL A 340 -11.86 -30.60 -2.33
C VAL A 340 -12.63 -29.99 -1.16
N LEU A 341 -13.49 -30.75 -0.48
CA LEU A 341 -14.21 -30.25 0.70
C LEU A 341 -13.25 -29.90 1.84
N LEU A 342 -12.24 -30.73 2.09
CA LEU A 342 -11.19 -30.44 3.08
C LEU A 342 -10.44 -29.14 2.77
N SER A 343 -10.03 -28.98 1.52
CA SER A 343 -9.32 -27.75 1.11
C SER A 343 -10.21 -26.51 1.16
N LEU A 344 -11.49 -26.61 0.78
CA LEU A 344 -12.45 -25.51 0.87
C LEU A 344 -12.74 -25.11 2.33
N MET A 345 -12.76 -26.07 3.27
CA MET A 345 -12.87 -25.75 4.69
C MET A 345 -11.64 -24.95 5.16
N GLY A 346 -10.43 -25.38 4.79
CA GLY A 346 -9.20 -24.61 5.04
C GLY A 346 -9.25 -23.22 4.40
N GLY A 347 -9.72 -23.14 3.17
CA GLY A 347 -9.92 -21.87 2.44
C GLY A 347 -10.92 -20.94 3.13
N ALA A 348 -12.06 -21.46 3.59
CA ALA A 348 -13.06 -20.66 4.31
C ALA A 348 -12.54 -20.14 5.66
N LEU A 349 -11.82 -20.99 6.43
CA LEU A 349 -11.16 -20.56 7.66
C LEU A 349 -10.07 -19.51 7.38
N GLY A 350 -9.28 -19.72 6.31
CA GLY A 350 -8.28 -18.75 5.84
C GLY A 350 -8.88 -17.42 5.43
N LEU A 351 -10.03 -17.42 4.74
CA LEU A 351 -10.80 -16.22 4.43
C LEU A 351 -11.25 -15.51 5.70
N GLY A 352 -11.85 -16.23 6.64
CA GLY A 352 -12.29 -15.67 7.93
C GLY A 352 -11.13 -15.03 8.69
N LEU A 353 -9.98 -15.69 8.75
CA LEU A 353 -8.78 -15.17 9.39
C LEU A 353 -8.21 -13.96 8.62
N GLY A 354 -8.17 -14.01 7.30
CA GLY A 354 -7.73 -12.91 6.45
C GLY A 354 -8.61 -11.67 6.60
N PHE A 355 -9.93 -11.80 6.59
CA PHE A 355 -10.86 -10.70 6.86
C PHE A 355 -10.70 -10.17 8.29
N GLY A 356 -10.49 -11.05 9.27
CA GLY A 356 -10.20 -10.65 10.65
C GLY A 356 -8.93 -9.81 10.76
N LEU A 357 -7.86 -10.18 10.06
CA LEU A 357 -6.60 -9.42 10.02
C LEU A 357 -6.77 -8.07 9.31
N VAL A 358 -7.54 -8.02 8.22
CA VAL A 358 -7.89 -6.75 7.53
C VAL A 358 -8.69 -5.84 8.44
N PHE A 359 -9.68 -6.37 9.15
CA PHE A 359 -10.47 -5.60 10.11
C PHE A 359 -9.61 -5.06 11.27
N LEU A 360 -8.74 -5.90 11.82
CA LEU A 360 -7.81 -5.51 12.88
C LEU A 360 -6.83 -4.42 12.40
N GLY A 361 -6.31 -4.57 11.18
CA GLY A 361 -5.45 -3.57 10.54
C GLY A 361 -6.15 -2.22 10.37
N ASN A 362 -7.41 -2.22 9.93
CA ASN A 362 -8.22 -1.01 9.84
C ASN A 362 -8.40 -0.33 11.19
N TRP A 363 -8.67 -1.13 12.23
CA TRP A 363 -8.90 -0.60 13.57
C TRP A 363 -7.61 -0.05 14.22
N MET A 364 -6.49 -0.76 14.08
CA MET A 364 -5.21 -0.36 14.70
C MET A 364 -4.49 0.76 13.95
N MET A 365 -4.53 0.73 12.62
CA MET A 365 -3.73 1.65 11.78
C MET A 365 -4.54 2.83 11.24
N GLY A 366 -5.88 2.81 11.37
CA GLY A 366 -6.76 3.82 10.76
C GLY A 366 -6.64 3.87 9.23
N PHE A 367 -6.24 2.76 8.61
CA PHE A 367 -5.95 2.65 7.19
C PHE A 367 -7.09 1.88 6.50
N PRO A 368 -7.73 2.41 5.44
CA PRO A 368 -8.90 1.82 4.82
C PRO A 368 -8.55 0.60 3.96
N MET A 369 -8.18 -0.52 4.60
CA MET A 369 -7.97 -1.78 3.89
C MET A 369 -9.31 -2.31 3.36
N GLN A 370 -9.36 -2.70 2.10
CA GLN A 370 -10.54 -3.24 1.44
C GLN A 370 -10.17 -4.48 0.64
N VAL A 371 -10.84 -5.59 0.91
CA VAL A 371 -10.61 -6.83 0.15
C VAL A 371 -11.41 -6.78 -1.16
N PRO A 372 -10.76 -6.77 -2.33
CA PRO A 372 -11.46 -6.77 -3.59
C PRO A 372 -12.16 -8.11 -3.82
N PRO A 373 -13.40 -8.12 -4.36
CA PRO A 373 -14.19 -9.37 -4.53
C PRO A 373 -13.50 -10.46 -5.35
N TRP A 374 -12.71 -10.05 -6.35
CA TRP A 374 -11.95 -11.00 -7.18
C TRP A 374 -10.89 -11.78 -6.39
N ALA A 375 -10.31 -11.18 -5.33
CA ALA A 375 -9.30 -11.85 -4.49
C ALA A 375 -9.93 -13.01 -3.69
N VAL A 376 -11.17 -12.85 -3.24
CA VAL A 376 -11.93 -13.92 -2.59
C VAL A 376 -12.16 -15.07 -3.55
N GLY A 377 -12.59 -14.77 -4.79
CA GLY A 377 -12.77 -15.77 -5.84
C GLY A 377 -11.47 -16.52 -6.17
N LEU A 378 -10.37 -15.78 -6.30
CA LEU A 378 -9.04 -16.35 -6.56
C LEU A 378 -8.60 -17.27 -5.41
N ALA A 379 -8.74 -16.85 -4.18
CA ALA A 379 -8.35 -17.64 -3.00
C ALA A 379 -9.13 -18.96 -2.90
N LEU A 380 -10.44 -18.93 -3.13
CA LEU A 380 -11.27 -20.13 -3.18
C LEU A 380 -10.92 -21.04 -4.36
N PHE A 381 -10.66 -20.47 -5.52
CA PHE A 381 -10.23 -21.22 -6.71
C PHE A 381 -8.89 -21.93 -6.48
N MET A 382 -7.91 -21.23 -5.89
CA MET A 382 -6.60 -21.81 -5.55
C MET A 382 -6.74 -22.91 -4.51
N SER A 383 -7.53 -22.69 -3.46
CA SER A 383 -7.80 -23.71 -2.43
C SER A 383 -8.44 -24.95 -3.04
N CYS A 384 -9.49 -24.80 -3.85
CA CYS A 384 -10.16 -25.89 -4.55
C CYS A 384 -9.18 -26.64 -5.48
N GLY A 385 -8.36 -25.89 -6.24
CA GLY A 385 -7.35 -26.45 -7.14
C GLY A 385 -6.33 -27.32 -6.42
N VAL A 386 -5.85 -26.89 -5.26
CA VAL A 386 -4.93 -27.67 -4.42
C VAL A 386 -5.59 -28.96 -3.92
N GLY A 387 -6.83 -28.86 -3.40
CA GLY A 387 -7.58 -30.05 -2.98
C GLY A 387 -7.74 -31.07 -4.10
N LEU A 388 -8.02 -30.59 -5.31
CA LEU A 388 -8.16 -31.46 -6.48
C LEU A 388 -6.81 -32.07 -6.89
N LEU A 389 -5.75 -31.25 -7.03
CA LEU A 389 -4.43 -31.71 -7.48
C LEU A 389 -3.84 -32.79 -6.54
N PHE A 390 -3.85 -32.52 -5.24
CA PHE A 390 -3.28 -33.42 -4.26
C PHE A 390 -4.23 -34.56 -3.88
N GLY A 391 -5.54 -34.42 -4.10
CA GLY A 391 -6.56 -35.44 -3.84
C GLY A 391 -6.71 -36.46 -4.97
N ILE A 392 -6.36 -36.09 -6.22
CA ILE A 392 -6.49 -37.03 -7.38
C ILE A 392 -5.63 -38.28 -7.21
N TYR A 393 -4.40 -38.16 -6.73
CA TYR A 393 -3.50 -39.29 -6.60
C TYR A 393 -4.04 -40.36 -5.62
N PRO A 394 -4.41 -40.05 -4.35
CA PRO A 394 -5.00 -41.04 -3.45
C PRO A 394 -6.36 -41.55 -3.94
N ALA A 395 -7.18 -40.71 -4.55
CA ALA A 395 -8.45 -41.13 -5.14
C ALA A 395 -8.26 -42.13 -6.29
N ALA A 396 -7.26 -41.92 -7.14
CA ALA A 396 -6.92 -42.89 -8.20
C ALA A 396 -6.38 -44.19 -7.65
N ARG A 397 -5.59 -44.17 -6.57
CA ARG A 397 -5.10 -45.34 -5.88
C ARG A 397 -6.28 -46.16 -5.28
N ALA A 398 -7.22 -45.51 -4.60
CA ALA A 398 -8.44 -46.11 -4.09
C ALA A 398 -9.27 -46.77 -5.22
N ALA A 399 -9.42 -46.06 -6.36
CA ALA A 399 -10.17 -46.58 -7.50
C ALA A 399 -9.49 -47.77 -8.20
N LYS A 400 -8.19 -48.01 -8.03
CA LYS A 400 -7.43 -49.14 -8.62
C LYS A 400 -7.36 -50.39 -7.71
N LEU A 401 -7.71 -50.30 -6.43
CA LEU A 401 -7.66 -51.44 -5.49
C LEU A 401 -8.39 -52.68 -6.06
N ASP A 402 -7.77 -53.84 -5.91
CA ASP A 402 -8.44 -55.14 -6.24
C ASP A 402 -9.46 -55.49 -5.16
N PRO A 403 -10.72 -55.81 -5.52
CA PRO A 403 -11.74 -56.18 -4.54
C PRO A 403 -11.37 -57.38 -3.68
N VAL A 404 -10.68 -58.39 -4.26
CA VAL A 404 -10.30 -59.61 -3.55
C VAL A 404 -9.18 -59.33 -2.54
N GLU A 405 -8.17 -58.59 -2.94
CA GLU A 405 -7.08 -58.20 -2.05
C GLU A 405 -7.56 -57.23 -0.96
N ALA A 406 -8.44 -56.28 -1.33
CA ALA A 406 -9.00 -55.31 -0.38
C ALA A 406 -9.87 -55.93 0.72
N MET A 407 -10.53 -57.09 0.45
CA MET A 407 -11.31 -57.84 1.45
C MET A 407 -10.45 -58.73 2.34
N ARG A 408 -9.21 -59.04 1.94
CA ARG A 408 -8.24 -59.84 2.71
C ARG A 408 -7.30 -58.99 3.57
N ALA A 409 -7.29 -57.68 3.38
CA ALA A 409 -6.49 -56.79 4.19
C ALA A 409 -7.11 -56.69 5.60
N ASP A 410 -6.39 -57.16 6.61
CA ASP A 410 -6.71 -56.98 8.04
C ASP A 410 -6.50 -55.57 8.52
#